data_c3432553f0b385f6247aa250d3c280b1
#
_entry.id   c3432553f0b385f6247aa250d3c280b1
#
_cell.length_a   1.000
_cell.length_b   1.000
_cell.length_c   1.000
_cell.angle_alpha   90.00
_cell.angle_beta   90.00
_cell.angle_gamma   90.00
#
_symmetry.space_group_name_H-M   'P 1'
#
loop_
_entity.id
_entity.type
_entity.pdbx_description
1 polymer ?
#
loop_
_entity_poly.entity_id
_entity_poly.type
_entity_poly.pdbx_seq_one_letter_code
_entity_poly.pdbx_strand_id
1 'polypeptide(L)'
;MITILERNYPQQVIGDILANHLRVVEADDELYKNAQMCVLNALSAAETYTNRILIDSAITISFDRLESRVIELPTAPIREIIEIRYYGMDGEWHTIEGYNLVSNAQRAMLELREMPAIDTTRMLNIFEIDARVGFEDITVSTPPSTTYPMPGDIIAALMLMSATLLENPADNMTGTIASELPLNARMLLSPYRITPYGL
;
A
#
# COMPACT_ATOMS: atom_id res chain seq x y z
N MET A 1 -1.05 11.48 9.03
CA MET A 1 0.15 11.31 8.16
C MET A 1 0.52 9.83 8.11
N ILE A 2 1.06 9.34 6.98
CA ILE A 2 1.58 7.96 6.89
C ILE A 2 3.10 8.03 6.74
N THR A 3 3.82 7.27 7.56
CA THR A 3 5.27 7.07 7.45
C THR A 3 5.53 5.61 7.14
N ILE A 4 6.25 5.32 6.04
CA ILE A 4 6.61 3.97 5.66
C ILE A 4 7.92 3.61 6.35
N LEU A 5 7.92 2.50 7.10
CA LEU A 5 9.09 2.01 7.83
C LEU A 5 9.84 0.94 7.01
N GLU A 6 9.09 0.05 6.36
CA GLU A 6 9.61 -1.08 5.60
C GLU A 6 8.71 -1.37 4.41
N ARG A 7 9.29 -1.83 3.30
CA ARG A 7 8.56 -2.26 2.10
C ARG A 7 9.09 -3.61 1.60
N ASN A 8 8.20 -4.57 1.43
CA ASN A 8 8.51 -5.89 0.91
C ASN A 8 7.93 -6.02 -0.51
N TYR A 9 8.79 -5.97 -1.50
CA TYR A 9 8.37 -6.09 -2.89
C TYR A 9 7.94 -7.52 -3.22
N PRO A 10 6.83 -7.71 -3.96
CA PRO A 10 6.25 -9.02 -4.28
C PRO A 10 7.11 -9.72 -5.36
N GLN A 11 8.11 -10.48 -4.94
CA GLN A 11 9.11 -11.08 -5.83
C GLN A 11 8.51 -12.07 -6.81
N GLN A 12 7.50 -12.86 -6.37
CA GLN A 12 6.83 -13.82 -7.24
C GLN A 12 6.01 -13.11 -8.33
N VAL A 13 5.22 -12.09 -7.96
CA VAL A 13 4.45 -11.29 -8.92
C VAL A 13 5.38 -10.62 -9.92
N ILE A 14 6.48 -10.00 -9.45
CA ILE A 14 7.46 -9.36 -10.31
C ILE A 14 8.10 -10.38 -11.26
N GLY A 15 8.53 -11.53 -10.73
CA GLY A 15 9.13 -12.61 -11.52
C GLY A 15 8.17 -13.15 -12.59
N ASP A 16 6.90 -13.34 -12.26
CA ASP A 16 5.88 -13.80 -13.21
C ASP A 16 5.60 -12.76 -14.30
N ILE A 17 5.59 -11.46 -13.99
CA ILE A 17 5.47 -10.39 -14.98
C ILE A 17 6.66 -10.41 -15.93
N LEU A 18 7.87 -10.49 -15.42
CA LEU A 18 9.09 -10.51 -16.21
C LEU A 18 9.15 -11.73 -17.13
N ALA A 19 8.97 -12.93 -16.58
CA ALA A 19 9.13 -14.18 -17.32
C ALA A 19 7.97 -14.46 -18.28
N ASN A 20 6.72 -14.31 -17.80
CA ASN A 20 5.55 -14.80 -18.53
C ASN A 20 4.91 -13.71 -19.41
N HIS A 21 4.93 -12.45 -18.98
CA HIS A 21 4.31 -11.35 -19.70
C HIS A 21 5.30 -10.60 -20.59
N LEU A 22 6.39 -10.11 -20.03
CA LEU A 22 7.42 -9.38 -20.77
C LEU A 22 8.39 -10.30 -21.52
N ARG A 23 8.41 -11.60 -21.18
CA ARG A 23 9.26 -12.64 -21.80
C ARG A 23 10.75 -12.30 -21.73
N VAL A 24 11.16 -11.67 -20.65
CA VAL A 24 12.54 -11.32 -20.39
C VAL A 24 13.17 -12.37 -19.48
N VAL A 25 14.36 -12.85 -19.85
CA VAL A 25 15.11 -13.85 -19.09
C VAL A 25 16.33 -13.20 -18.42
N GLU A 26 16.73 -13.72 -17.27
CA GLU A 26 17.88 -13.21 -16.52
C GLU A 26 19.21 -13.26 -17.29
N ALA A 27 19.29 -14.10 -18.35
CA ALA A 27 20.49 -14.21 -19.18
C ALA A 27 20.82 -12.91 -19.94
N ASP A 28 19.85 -12.02 -20.17
CA ASP A 28 20.04 -10.68 -20.72
C ASP A 28 20.00 -9.65 -19.58
N ASP A 29 21.15 -9.48 -18.92
CA ASP A 29 21.29 -8.70 -17.67
C ASP A 29 20.84 -7.23 -17.82
N GLU A 30 21.09 -6.58 -18.96
CA GLU A 30 20.69 -5.19 -19.20
C GLU A 30 19.18 -5.06 -19.44
N LEU A 31 18.64 -5.90 -20.32
CA LEU A 31 17.20 -5.91 -20.62
C LEU A 31 16.39 -6.31 -19.37
N TYR A 32 16.89 -7.30 -18.60
CA TYR A 32 16.23 -7.75 -17.37
C TYR A 32 16.17 -6.64 -16.32
N LYS A 33 17.26 -5.92 -16.07
CA LYS A 33 17.29 -4.79 -15.14
C LYS A 33 16.35 -3.67 -15.59
N ASN A 34 16.33 -3.35 -16.87
CA ASN A 34 15.45 -2.34 -17.42
C ASN A 34 13.96 -2.74 -17.27
N ALA A 35 13.62 -3.98 -17.62
CA ALA A 35 12.27 -4.51 -17.47
C ALA A 35 11.84 -4.52 -15.97
N GLN A 36 12.73 -4.89 -15.06
CA GLN A 36 12.47 -4.84 -13.61
C GLN A 36 12.16 -3.41 -13.15
N MET A 37 12.90 -2.42 -13.62
CA MET A 37 12.62 -1.02 -13.34
C MET A 37 11.24 -0.58 -13.88
N CYS A 38 10.85 -1.06 -15.06
CA CYS A 38 9.52 -0.79 -15.62
C CYS A 38 8.40 -1.34 -14.70
N VAL A 39 8.56 -2.55 -14.16
CA VAL A 39 7.58 -3.14 -13.23
C VAL A 39 7.52 -2.33 -11.92
N LEU A 40 8.65 -1.91 -11.37
CA LEU A 40 8.69 -1.09 -10.15
C LEU A 40 8.06 0.29 -10.37
N ASN A 41 8.29 0.91 -11.54
CA ASN A 41 7.68 2.17 -11.91
C ASN A 41 6.15 2.03 -12.10
N ALA A 42 5.70 0.93 -12.74
CA ALA A 42 4.28 0.61 -12.86
C ALA A 42 3.62 0.46 -11.50
N LEU A 43 4.28 -0.21 -10.55
CA LEU A 43 3.80 -0.36 -9.17
C LEU A 43 3.66 1.00 -8.47
N SER A 44 4.69 1.84 -8.55
CA SER A 44 4.66 3.19 -7.97
C SER A 44 3.52 4.05 -8.55
N ALA A 45 3.30 3.96 -9.87
CA ALA A 45 2.22 4.65 -10.53
C ALA A 45 0.84 4.12 -10.11
N ALA A 46 0.69 2.80 -9.95
CA ALA A 46 -0.53 2.18 -9.47
C ALA A 46 -0.85 2.61 -8.02
N GLU A 47 0.15 2.68 -7.14
CA GLU A 47 0.00 3.18 -5.77
C GLU A 47 -0.43 4.65 -5.75
N THR A 48 0.22 5.48 -6.58
CA THR A 48 -0.15 6.90 -6.71
C THR A 48 -1.57 7.06 -7.21
N TYR A 49 -1.98 6.30 -8.23
CA TYR A 49 -3.32 6.38 -8.79
C TYR A 49 -4.40 5.90 -7.80
N THR A 50 -4.14 4.82 -7.08
CA THR A 50 -5.07 4.24 -6.12
C THR A 50 -5.08 4.97 -4.79
N ASN A 51 -4.10 5.85 -4.55
CA ASN A 51 -3.86 6.55 -3.29
C ASN A 51 -3.76 5.57 -2.11
N ARG A 52 -3.05 4.46 -2.30
CA ARG A 52 -2.84 3.44 -1.27
C ARG A 52 -1.50 2.75 -1.40
N ILE A 53 -1.12 2.06 -0.36
CA ILE A 53 0.03 1.16 -0.37
C ILE A 53 -0.45 -0.21 -0.84
N LEU A 54 0.04 -0.67 -2.00
CA LEU A 54 -0.39 -1.93 -2.61
C LEU A 54 0.43 -3.12 -2.15
N ILE A 55 1.70 -2.93 -1.79
CA ILE A 55 2.60 -4.01 -1.39
C ILE A 55 2.71 -4.12 0.13
N ASP A 56 3.15 -5.29 0.58
CA ASP A 56 3.42 -5.55 1.99
C ASP A 56 4.39 -4.49 2.56
N SER A 57 3.91 -3.73 3.53
CA SER A 57 4.68 -2.65 4.13
C SER A 57 4.37 -2.52 5.61
N ALA A 58 5.39 -2.22 6.41
CA ALA A 58 5.22 -1.76 7.78
C ALA A 58 5.14 -0.23 7.77
N ILE A 59 4.12 0.31 8.41
CA ILE A 59 3.86 1.75 8.45
C ILE A 59 3.49 2.23 9.84
N THR A 60 3.72 3.52 10.09
CA THR A 60 3.10 4.28 11.17
C THR A 60 2.07 5.26 10.61
N ILE A 61 0.85 5.20 11.08
CA ILE A 61 -0.22 6.16 10.78
C ILE A 61 -0.36 7.09 11.96
N SER A 62 -0.06 8.38 11.77
CA SER A 62 -0.14 9.39 12.82
C SER A 62 -1.34 10.30 12.60
N PHE A 63 -2.06 10.60 13.68
CA PHE A 63 -3.20 11.49 13.72
C PHE A 63 -2.94 12.65 14.68
N ASP A 64 -3.30 13.85 14.25
CA ASP A 64 -3.20 15.07 15.05
C ASP A 64 -4.44 15.31 15.93
N ARG A 65 -5.53 14.59 15.63
CA ARG A 65 -6.79 14.63 16.37
C ARG A 65 -7.45 13.26 16.37
N LEU A 66 -8.18 12.98 17.44
CA LEU A 66 -9.03 11.81 17.55
C LEU A 66 -10.43 12.29 17.99
N GLU A 67 -11.37 12.33 17.01
CA GLU A 67 -12.72 12.87 17.24
C GLU A 67 -13.75 11.76 17.53
N SER A 68 -13.43 10.52 17.21
CA SER A 68 -14.34 9.38 17.34
C SER A 68 -13.59 8.11 17.75
N ARG A 69 -14.30 7.21 18.42
CA ARG A 69 -13.81 5.84 18.66
C ARG A 69 -13.71 5.01 17.39
N VAL A 70 -14.45 5.36 16.36
CA VAL A 70 -14.41 4.68 15.06
C VAL A 70 -13.59 5.54 14.11
N ILE A 71 -12.49 4.99 13.65
CA ILE A 71 -11.48 5.66 12.83
C ILE A 71 -11.43 4.97 11.48
N GLU A 72 -11.67 5.70 10.41
CA GLU A 72 -11.38 5.21 9.06
C GLU A 72 -9.88 5.36 8.78
N LEU A 73 -9.23 4.26 8.42
CA LEU A 73 -7.80 4.26 8.18
C LEU A 73 -7.50 4.66 6.73
N PRO A 74 -6.45 5.46 6.49
CA PRO A 74 -6.19 6.08 5.19
C PRO A 74 -5.61 5.12 4.15
N THR A 75 -5.47 3.84 4.48
CA THR A 75 -5.02 2.78 3.56
C THR A 75 -5.70 1.46 3.88
N ALA A 76 -5.76 0.56 2.91
CA ALA A 76 -6.32 -0.79 3.03
C ALA A 76 -5.67 -1.71 1.97
N PRO A 77 -5.55 -3.02 2.24
CA PRO A 77 -5.92 -3.68 3.49
C PRO A 77 -4.93 -3.38 4.62
N ILE A 78 -5.43 -3.32 5.85
CA ILE A 78 -4.61 -3.44 7.06
C ILE A 78 -4.63 -4.91 7.44
N ARG A 79 -3.47 -5.54 7.48
CA ARG A 79 -3.35 -6.98 7.77
C ARG A 79 -3.22 -7.24 9.26
N GLU A 80 -2.48 -6.38 9.92
CA GLU A 80 -2.16 -6.50 11.34
C GLU A 80 -1.95 -5.11 11.94
N ILE A 81 -2.45 -4.90 13.14
CA ILE A 81 -2.07 -3.79 14.00
C ILE A 81 -0.96 -4.30 14.92
N ILE A 82 0.20 -3.65 14.86
CA ILE A 82 1.36 -4.00 15.68
C ILE A 82 1.22 -3.32 17.04
N GLU A 83 0.94 -2.01 17.03
CA GLU A 83 0.76 -1.22 18.24
C GLU A 83 -0.15 -0.02 17.98
N ILE A 84 -0.91 0.37 18.98
CA ILE A 84 -1.67 1.62 19.01
C ILE A 84 -1.21 2.42 20.20
N ARG A 85 -0.78 3.67 19.97
CA ARG A 85 -0.28 4.56 21.01
C ARG A 85 -1.01 5.89 20.99
N TYR A 86 -1.15 6.50 22.15
CA TYR A 86 -1.63 7.86 22.30
C TYR A 86 -0.79 8.65 23.29
N TYR A 87 -0.74 9.95 23.12
CA TYR A 87 -0.07 10.86 24.04
C TYR A 87 -1.04 11.31 25.13
N GLY A 88 -0.79 10.88 26.37
CA GLY A 88 -1.65 11.11 27.52
C GLY A 88 -1.51 12.50 28.13
N MET A 89 -2.49 12.89 28.99
CA MET A 89 -2.48 14.16 29.70
C MET A 89 -1.35 14.28 30.74
N ASP A 90 -0.71 13.17 31.09
CA ASP A 90 0.49 13.09 31.92
C ASP A 90 1.80 13.38 31.18
N GLY A 91 1.73 13.60 29.86
CA GLY A 91 2.88 13.88 29.04
C GLY A 91 3.66 12.64 28.58
N GLU A 92 3.07 11.44 28.74
CA GLU A 92 3.68 10.17 28.37
C GLU A 92 2.89 9.47 27.26
N TRP A 93 3.58 8.55 26.56
CA TRP A 93 2.94 7.67 25.58
C TRP A 93 2.35 6.44 26.25
N HIS A 94 1.10 6.12 25.92
CA HIS A 94 0.37 4.96 26.40
C HIS A 94 -0.07 4.07 25.26
N THR A 95 -0.06 2.75 25.48
CA THR A 95 -0.53 1.75 24.50
C THR A 95 -2.00 1.41 24.73
N ILE A 96 -2.73 1.17 23.64
CA ILE A 96 -4.13 0.73 23.64
C ILE A 96 -4.19 -0.74 23.22
N GLU A 97 -4.75 -1.61 24.07
CA GLU A 97 -4.98 -3.02 23.77
C GLU A 97 -6.43 -3.34 23.34
N GLY A 98 -7.37 -2.47 23.66
CA GLY A 98 -8.80 -2.67 23.47
C GLY A 98 -9.34 -2.09 22.16
N TYR A 99 -9.23 -2.81 21.06
CA TYR A 99 -9.74 -2.37 19.76
C TYR A 99 -10.38 -3.52 18.97
N ASN A 100 -11.13 -3.16 17.92
CA ASN A 100 -11.65 -4.06 16.90
C ASN A 100 -11.26 -3.51 15.53
N LEU A 101 -10.64 -4.34 14.68
CA LEU A 101 -10.24 -3.99 13.32
C LEU A 101 -11.15 -4.69 12.31
N VAL A 102 -11.76 -3.91 11.42
CA VAL A 102 -12.47 -4.42 10.25
C VAL A 102 -11.71 -3.94 9.02
N SER A 103 -11.08 -4.86 8.30
CA SER A 103 -10.28 -4.54 7.12
C SER A 103 -10.61 -5.48 5.97
N ASN A 104 -10.66 -4.94 4.76
CA ASN A 104 -10.79 -5.66 3.50
C ASN A 104 -10.00 -4.95 2.40
N ALA A 105 -10.10 -5.44 1.16
CA ALA A 105 -9.36 -4.87 0.04
C ALA A 105 -9.73 -3.40 -0.29
N GLN A 106 -10.89 -2.89 0.16
CA GLN A 106 -11.35 -1.54 -0.19
C GLN A 106 -11.20 -0.54 0.94
N ARG A 107 -11.45 -0.96 2.19
CA ARG A 107 -11.44 -0.07 3.35
C ARG A 107 -10.96 -0.76 4.61
N ALA A 108 -10.45 0.03 5.54
CA ALA A 108 -10.12 -0.41 6.88
C ALA A 108 -10.68 0.56 7.92
N MET A 109 -11.28 -0.01 8.97
CA MET A 109 -11.87 0.74 10.08
C MET A 109 -11.38 0.16 11.38
N LEU A 110 -10.96 1.03 12.28
CA LEU A 110 -10.54 0.71 13.63
C LEU A 110 -11.58 1.26 14.62
N GLU A 111 -12.08 0.42 15.50
CA GLU A 111 -12.96 0.81 16.59
C GLU A 111 -12.22 0.63 17.92
N LEU A 112 -12.04 1.69 18.67
CA LEU A 112 -11.51 1.66 20.04
C LEU A 112 -12.63 1.32 21.03
N ARG A 113 -12.36 0.47 22.01
CA ARG A 113 -13.32 0.17 23.09
C ARG A 113 -13.69 1.41 23.89
N GLU A 114 -12.69 2.21 24.21
CA GLU A 114 -12.85 3.44 25.00
C GLU A 114 -12.09 4.58 24.37
N MET A 115 -12.57 5.80 24.54
CA MET A 115 -11.82 7.00 24.14
C MET A 115 -10.65 7.20 25.09
N PRO A 116 -9.41 7.27 24.60
CA PRO A 116 -8.25 7.55 25.44
C PRO A 116 -8.26 9.01 25.93
N ALA A 117 -7.70 9.23 27.12
CA ALA A 117 -7.52 10.57 27.69
C ALA A 117 -6.29 11.26 27.06
N ILE A 118 -6.47 11.78 25.87
CA ILE A 118 -5.43 12.39 25.05
C ILE A 118 -5.12 13.81 25.53
N ASP A 119 -3.84 14.19 25.55
CA ASP A 119 -3.43 15.58 25.73
C ASP A 119 -3.70 16.40 24.46
N THR A 120 -4.76 17.21 24.50
CA THR A 120 -5.16 18.09 23.41
C THR A 120 -4.34 19.39 23.33
N THR A 121 -3.40 19.61 24.23
CA THR A 121 -2.46 20.75 24.15
C THR A 121 -1.35 20.48 23.15
N ARG A 122 -1.02 19.22 22.91
CA ARG A 122 -0.13 18.80 21.83
C ARG A 122 -0.88 18.86 20.50
N MET A 123 -0.30 19.55 19.52
CA MET A 123 -0.99 19.83 18.25
C MET A 123 -0.71 18.81 17.15
N LEU A 124 0.32 17.99 17.27
CA LEU A 124 0.76 17.06 16.21
C LEU A 124 1.07 15.67 16.79
N ASN A 125 0.72 14.64 16.04
CA ASN A 125 1.04 13.24 16.36
C ASN A 125 0.61 12.84 17.78
N ILE A 126 -0.66 13.03 18.10
CA ILE A 126 -1.19 12.68 19.42
C ILE A 126 -1.65 11.23 19.50
N PHE A 127 -1.84 10.59 18.36
CA PHE A 127 -2.31 9.22 18.24
C PHE A 127 -1.59 8.53 17.08
N GLU A 128 -1.03 7.36 17.32
CA GLU A 128 -0.23 6.62 16.35
C GLU A 128 -0.67 5.16 16.28
N ILE A 129 -0.66 4.62 15.06
CA ILE A 129 -0.96 3.22 14.78
C ILE A 129 0.20 2.65 13.98
N ASP A 130 0.93 1.71 14.55
CA ASP A 130 1.90 0.91 13.83
C ASP A 130 1.20 -0.32 13.26
N ALA A 131 1.28 -0.51 11.95
CA ALA A 131 0.52 -1.53 11.26
C ALA A 131 1.28 -2.15 10.08
N ARG A 132 0.89 -3.37 9.74
CA ARG A 132 1.26 -4.05 8.52
C ARG A 132 0.14 -3.93 7.50
N VAL A 133 0.45 -3.44 6.30
CA VAL A 133 -0.53 -3.06 5.28
C VAL A 133 -0.16 -3.60 3.91
N GLY A 134 -1.09 -3.46 2.96
CA GLY A 134 -0.89 -3.87 1.56
C GLY A 134 -1.20 -5.34 1.33
N PHE A 135 -1.10 -5.74 0.06
CA PHE A 135 -1.32 -7.11 -0.37
C PHE A 135 -0.04 -7.94 -0.24
N GLU A 136 -0.22 -9.21 0.03
CA GLU A 136 0.87 -10.18 0.10
C GLU A 136 1.25 -10.66 -1.30
N ASP A 137 2.50 -11.09 -1.45
CA ASP A 137 2.95 -11.78 -2.65
C ASP A 137 2.20 -13.10 -2.83
N ILE A 138 2.06 -13.54 -4.07
CA ILE A 138 1.43 -14.82 -4.36
C ILE A 138 2.41 -15.92 -3.95
N THR A 139 2.14 -16.57 -2.83
CA THR A 139 2.89 -17.77 -2.48
C THR A 139 2.24 -18.98 -3.14
N VAL A 140 3.02 -19.72 -3.91
CA VAL A 140 2.63 -21.02 -4.52
C VAL A 140 2.62 -22.13 -3.46
N SER A 141 2.07 -21.86 -2.27
CA SER A 141 1.88 -22.86 -1.25
C SER A 141 0.45 -23.41 -1.31
N THR A 142 0.31 -24.72 -1.21
CA THR A 142 -1.00 -25.37 -1.16
C THR A 142 -1.23 -25.89 0.28
N PRO A 143 -2.19 -25.38 1.05
CA PRO A 143 -3.13 -24.30 0.72
C PRO A 143 -2.45 -22.92 0.73
N PRO A 144 -2.98 -21.91 -0.01
CA PRO A 144 -2.45 -20.56 0.05
C PRO A 144 -2.58 -20.05 1.49
N SER A 145 -1.44 -19.69 2.11
CA SER A 145 -1.39 -19.22 3.50
C SER A 145 -1.68 -17.74 3.63
N THR A 146 -1.93 -17.05 2.51
CA THR A 146 -2.10 -15.62 2.43
C THR A 146 -3.55 -15.20 2.64
N THR A 147 -3.80 -14.35 3.62
CA THR A 147 -5.13 -13.81 3.91
C THR A 147 -5.51 -12.70 2.92
N TYR A 148 -4.53 -11.99 2.38
CA TYR A 148 -4.69 -10.85 1.46
C TYR A 148 -3.77 -10.96 0.24
N PRO A 149 -3.97 -11.94 -0.67
CA PRO A 149 -3.17 -12.04 -1.89
C PRO A 149 -3.43 -10.84 -2.79
N MET A 150 -2.43 -10.44 -3.56
CA MET A 150 -2.59 -9.35 -4.53
C MET A 150 -3.67 -9.71 -5.55
N PRO A 151 -4.72 -8.88 -5.73
CA PRO A 151 -5.79 -9.13 -6.68
C PRO A 151 -5.31 -9.24 -8.13
N GLY A 152 -5.90 -10.16 -8.89
CA GLY A 152 -5.55 -10.36 -10.30
C GLY A 152 -5.72 -9.11 -11.17
N ASP A 153 -6.69 -8.25 -10.86
CA ASP A 153 -6.89 -6.99 -11.58
C ASP A 153 -5.71 -6.02 -11.39
N ILE A 154 -5.13 -5.97 -10.18
CA ILE A 154 -3.92 -5.17 -9.90
C ILE A 154 -2.74 -5.75 -10.68
N ILE A 155 -2.56 -7.08 -10.66
CA ILE A 155 -1.49 -7.74 -11.41
C ILE A 155 -1.65 -7.47 -12.91
N ALA A 156 -2.86 -7.59 -13.45
CA ALA A 156 -3.13 -7.30 -14.87
C ALA A 156 -2.84 -5.83 -15.23
N ALA A 157 -3.17 -4.90 -14.33
CA ALA A 157 -2.83 -3.49 -14.53
C ALA A 157 -1.31 -3.27 -14.54
N LEU A 158 -0.57 -3.90 -13.62
CA LEU A 158 0.90 -3.85 -13.59
C LEU A 158 1.51 -4.42 -14.88
N MET A 159 0.98 -5.54 -15.38
CA MET A 159 1.39 -6.14 -16.66
C MET A 159 1.25 -5.14 -17.82
N LEU A 160 0.08 -4.52 -17.96
CA LEU A 160 -0.19 -3.55 -19.04
C LEU A 160 0.72 -2.33 -18.94
N MET A 161 0.90 -1.79 -17.73
CA MET A 161 1.71 -0.60 -17.50
C MET A 161 3.19 -0.89 -17.74
N SER A 162 3.72 -2.01 -17.23
CA SER A 162 5.12 -2.37 -17.39
C SER A 162 5.48 -2.63 -18.86
N ALA A 163 4.59 -3.26 -19.64
CA ALA A 163 4.77 -3.45 -21.08
C ALA A 163 4.84 -2.10 -21.82
N THR A 164 3.90 -1.18 -21.51
CA THR A 164 3.89 0.17 -22.11
C THR A 164 5.17 0.93 -21.80
N LEU A 165 5.67 0.86 -20.57
CA LEU A 165 6.91 1.53 -20.15
C LEU A 165 8.15 0.90 -20.82
N LEU A 166 8.16 -0.41 -21.03
CA LEU A 166 9.27 -1.09 -21.70
C LEU A 166 9.32 -0.76 -23.20
N GLU A 167 8.16 -0.63 -23.86
CA GLU A 167 8.05 -0.26 -25.27
C GLU A 167 8.40 1.22 -25.52
N ASN A 168 8.22 2.09 -24.50
CA ASN A 168 8.45 3.54 -24.62
C ASN A 168 9.53 4.02 -23.61
N PRO A 169 10.81 3.75 -23.86
CA PRO A 169 11.89 4.08 -22.91
C PRO A 169 12.02 5.57 -22.61
N ALA A 170 11.57 6.47 -23.48
CA ALA A 170 11.61 7.92 -23.28
C ALA A 170 10.79 8.36 -22.06
N ASP A 171 9.71 7.66 -21.75
CA ASP A 171 8.84 7.97 -20.59
C ASP A 171 9.48 7.55 -19.27
N ASN A 172 10.46 6.63 -19.30
CA ASN A 172 11.20 6.17 -18.11
C ASN A 172 12.29 7.15 -17.66
N MET A 173 12.85 7.95 -18.55
CA MET A 173 14.04 8.79 -18.27
C MET A 173 13.72 10.09 -17.54
N THR A 174 12.49 10.53 -17.50
CA THR A 174 12.12 11.84 -16.95
C THR A 174 11.70 11.79 -15.47
N GLY A 175 11.64 10.64 -14.83
CA GLY A 175 11.25 10.50 -13.40
C GLY A 175 9.86 11.02 -13.08
N THR A 176 9.18 11.57 -14.07
CA THR A 176 7.79 12.00 -14.01
C THR A 176 7.03 11.10 -14.96
N ILE A 177 6.06 10.35 -14.47
CA ILE A 177 5.12 9.65 -15.34
C ILE A 177 4.27 10.75 -16.00
N ALA A 178 4.82 11.33 -17.07
CA ALA A 178 4.14 12.37 -17.85
C ALA A 178 3.06 11.76 -18.77
N SER A 179 3.10 10.45 -18.95
CA SER A 179 2.10 9.69 -19.70
C SER A 179 0.91 9.36 -18.80
N GLU A 180 -0.29 9.68 -19.25
CA GLU A 180 -1.51 9.21 -18.60
C GLU A 180 -1.48 7.68 -18.54
N LEU A 181 -1.87 7.11 -17.38
CA LEU A 181 -2.01 5.65 -17.24
C LEU A 181 -2.85 5.10 -18.39
N PRO A 182 -2.45 3.95 -19.01
CA PRO A 182 -3.26 3.30 -20.02
C PRO A 182 -4.71 3.15 -19.57
N LEU A 183 -5.66 3.48 -20.42
CA LEU A 183 -7.09 3.47 -20.08
C LEU A 183 -7.53 2.14 -19.43
N ASN A 184 -7.06 1.02 -19.97
CA ASN A 184 -7.38 -0.31 -19.46
C ASN A 184 -6.80 -0.53 -18.05
N ALA A 185 -5.57 -0.07 -17.78
CA ALA A 185 -4.97 -0.15 -16.44
C ALA A 185 -5.75 0.72 -15.44
N ARG A 186 -6.19 1.93 -15.84
CA ARG A 186 -7.04 2.79 -15.01
C ARG A 186 -8.37 2.13 -14.64
N MET A 187 -9.01 1.44 -15.59
CA MET A 187 -10.26 0.72 -15.36
C MET A 187 -10.08 -0.40 -14.33
N LEU A 188 -8.98 -1.16 -14.42
CA LEU A 188 -8.66 -2.24 -13.49
C LEU A 188 -8.32 -1.72 -12.08
N LEU A 189 -7.65 -0.58 -11.98
CA LEU A 189 -7.24 0.01 -10.70
C LEU A 189 -8.34 0.84 -10.03
N SER A 190 -9.34 1.32 -10.78
CA SER A 190 -10.37 2.22 -10.26
C SER A 190 -11.16 1.70 -9.05
N PRO A 191 -11.51 0.38 -8.94
CA PRO A 191 -12.21 -0.15 -7.77
C PRO A 191 -11.37 -0.11 -6.48
N TYR A 192 -10.06 0.02 -6.62
CA TYR A 192 -9.11 0.03 -5.50
C TYR A 192 -8.74 1.45 -5.05
N ARG A 193 -9.25 2.48 -5.74
CA ARG A 193 -8.91 3.85 -5.42
C ARG A 193 -9.53 4.28 -4.10
N ILE A 194 -8.69 4.75 -3.17
CA ILE A 194 -9.15 5.44 -1.96
C ILE A 194 -9.30 6.92 -2.29
N THR A 195 -10.52 7.41 -2.20
CA THR A 195 -10.78 8.85 -2.30
C THR A 195 -10.59 9.43 -0.90
N PRO A 196 -9.70 10.40 -0.70
CA PRO A 196 -9.59 11.07 0.59
C PRO A 196 -10.95 11.68 0.94
N TYR A 197 -11.53 11.27 2.07
CA TYR A 197 -12.74 11.91 2.55
C TYR A 197 -12.40 13.32 3.04
N GLY A 198 -12.98 14.31 2.38
CA GLY A 198 -13.17 15.67 2.87
C GLY A 198 -11.90 16.41 3.28
N LEU A 199 -11.30 17.11 2.33
CA LEU A 199 -10.69 18.41 2.59
C LEU A 199 -11.75 19.47 2.35
#